data_df2c2a1a52af3241ae4658a946040e4c
#
_entry.id   df2c2a1a52af3241ae4658a946040e4c
#
_cell.length_a   1.000
_cell.length_b   1.000
_cell.length_c   1.000
_cell.angle_alpha   90.00
_cell.angle_beta   90.00
_cell.angle_gamma   90.00
#
_symmetry.space_group_name_H-M   'P 1'
#
loop_
_entity.id
_entity.type
_entity.pdbx_description
1 polymer ?
#
loop_
_entity_poly.entity_id
_entity_poly.type
_entity_poly.pdbx_seq_one_letter_code
_entity_poly.pdbx_strand_id
1 'polypeptide(L)'
;MEEGKQFRLTFSSVSGKKVEADFDGGVVTSDSGVLLAREMDRKIGVIDCLASALWDRRHPSYVSHSLEDLLRQRVFQLVCGYEDGNDSDALRSDPALKIGCDRLPLTGEDLASQPTISRLENSPSRPDLYRMALAFGELFVASYKKPPKEIILDLDDTDDVVHGSQQLRLFNAFVDEYCFMPLHIYEGHSGKLITTILRPGKRPTGEEIAAILKRVIRFLREAWPKTRMIVRGDSHFSTPEVHDLCEDSPRVNYVLGQAGNKTLKQLGKPLMNQVLKDAEDTDQSVRRFTKLDYQAGTWRQSRRIAFKAEVTQGKANPRFVVTSIRNRSAKFIYKFYCARGRMEGFIKEHKNYLKSDRTSCSRFEANQFRVFLHSAAYVILHALREHALARTELAKASFETIQLRILKVAARVRERATRVDLHLPTSYPFKDLLRTIVMNLDTA
;
A
#
# COMPACT_ATOMS: atom_id res chain seq x y z
N MET A 1 43.03 33.02 -23.21
CA MET A 1 41.93 32.16 -22.70
C MET A 1 42.28 30.77 -23.20
N GLU A 2 42.80 29.92 -22.30
CA GLU A 2 43.12 28.54 -22.64
C GLU A 2 41.82 27.81 -22.95
N GLU A 3 41.70 27.28 -24.16
CA GLU A 3 40.63 26.35 -24.55
C GLU A 3 40.64 25.17 -23.57
N GLY A 4 39.54 24.99 -22.85
CA GLY A 4 39.41 24.00 -21.80
C GLY A 4 39.73 22.59 -22.33
N LYS A 5 40.79 22.00 -21.78
CA LYS A 5 41.04 20.56 -21.94
C LYS A 5 39.79 19.83 -21.42
N GLN A 6 39.04 19.22 -22.31
CA GLN A 6 37.91 18.33 -22.03
C GLN A 6 38.48 17.18 -21.19
N PHE A 7 38.13 17.14 -19.89
CA PHE A 7 38.66 16.18 -18.93
C PHE A 7 37.87 14.87 -19.08
N ARG A 8 38.35 13.95 -19.91
CA ARG A 8 37.74 12.64 -20.04
C ARG A 8 37.98 11.77 -18.80
N LEU A 9 36.97 11.08 -18.36
CA LEU A 9 37.06 10.07 -17.31
C LEU A 9 37.72 8.82 -17.89
N THR A 10 38.87 8.40 -17.36
CA THR A 10 39.62 7.24 -17.82
C THR A 10 39.54 6.11 -16.81
N PHE A 11 39.22 4.91 -17.26
CA PHE A 11 39.11 3.70 -16.46
C PHE A 11 40.10 2.63 -16.89
N SER A 12 40.21 1.54 -16.14
CA SER A 12 41.04 0.41 -16.46
C SER A 12 40.65 -0.20 -17.81
N SER A 13 41.65 -0.58 -18.60
CA SER A 13 41.43 -1.19 -19.90
C SER A 13 40.74 -2.55 -19.80
N VAL A 14 39.89 -2.87 -20.78
CA VAL A 14 39.25 -4.18 -20.94
C VAL A 14 39.71 -4.83 -22.21
N SER A 15 40.29 -6.00 -22.13
CA SER A 15 40.85 -6.75 -23.31
C SER A 15 41.77 -5.90 -24.21
N GLY A 16 42.63 -5.08 -23.57
CA GLY A 16 43.57 -4.20 -24.27
C GLY A 16 42.97 -2.91 -24.84
N LYS A 17 41.68 -2.68 -24.69
CA LYS A 17 41.00 -1.46 -25.15
C LYS A 17 40.89 -0.45 -23.98
N LYS A 18 41.24 0.82 -24.24
CA LYS A 18 41.04 1.92 -23.31
C LYS A 18 39.55 2.11 -23.06
N VAL A 19 39.18 2.39 -21.80
CA VAL A 19 37.81 2.75 -21.39
C VAL A 19 37.82 4.21 -20.99
N GLU A 20 37.09 5.03 -21.74
CA GLU A 20 36.93 6.46 -21.49
C GLU A 20 35.46 6.85 -21.46
N ALA A 21 35.10 7.84 -20.65
CA ALA A 21 33.74 8.40 -20.58
C ALA A 21 33.82 9.93 -20.66
N ASP A 22 32.75 10.53 -21.20
CA ASP A 22 32.59 11.98 -21.28
C ASP A 22 31.11 12.34 -21.16
N PHE A 23 30.80 13.60 -20.85
CA PHE A 23 29.44 14.13 -20.69
C PHE A 23 28.85 14.61 -22.04
N ASP A 24 28.96 13.81 -23.10
CA ASP A 24 28.51 14.10 -24.46
C ASP A 24 27.25 13.31 -24.89
N GLY A 25 26.66 12.52 -23.97
CA GLY A 25 25.50 11.65 -24.25
C GLY A 25 24.18 12.38 -24.52
N GLY A 26 24.14 13.72 -24.34
CA GLY A 26 22.94 14.53 -24.50
C GLY A 26 22.04 14.45 -23.26
N VAL A 27 20.79 14.89 -23.39
CA VAL A 27 19.82 14.87 -22.28
C VAL A 27 19.21 13.50 -22.16
N VAL A 28 19.46 12.85 -21.06
CA VAL A 28 19.00 11.47 -20.76
C VAL A 28 18.27 11.42 -19.44
N THR A 29 17.39 10.44 -19.31
CA THR A 29 16.72 10.07 -18.07
C THR A 29 16.92 8.58 -17.81
N SER A 30 16.84 8.15 -16.56
CA SER A 30 16.77 6.74 -16.17
C SER A 30 15.34 6.24 -15.94
N ASP A 31 14.35 7.14 -15.96
CA ASP A 31 13.01 6.92 -15.44
C ASP A 31 11.90 7.15 -16.49
N SER A 32 12.18 6.88 -17.77
CA SER A 32 11.21 7.13 -18.85
C SER A 32 9.89 6.36 -18.67
N GLY A 33 9.90 5.25 -17.92
CA GLY A 33 8.69 4.50 -17.58
C GLY A 33 7.72 5.21 -16.65
N VAL A 34 8.08 6.36 -16.05
CA VAL A 34 7.16 7.20 -15.28
C VAL A 34 5.95 7.63 -16.11
N LEU A 35 6.08 7.68 -17.44
CA LEU A 35 4.99 7.99 -18.35
C LEU A 35 3.86 6.95 -18.29
N LEU A 36 4.15 5.70 -17.96
CA LEU A 36 3.11 4.69 -17.73
C LEU A 36 2.30 5.00 -16.48
N ALA A 37 2.96 5.48 -15.42
CA ALA A 37 2.28 5.93 -14.21
C ALA A 37 1.41 7.18 -14.47
N ARG A 38 1.93 8.12 -15.29
CA ARG A 38 1.17 9.29 -15.73
C ARG A 38 -0.09 8.91 -16.51
N GLU A 39 0.01 8.01 -17.48
CA GLU A 39 -1.15 7.56 -18.25
C GLU A 39 -2.15 6.78 -17.37
N MET A 40 -1.65 6.00 -16.39
CA MET A 40 -2.53 5.35 -15.42
C MET A 40 -3.22 6.36 -14.51
N ASP A 41 -2.49 7.34 -13.96
CA ASP A 41 -3.07 8.38 -13.12
C ASP A 41 -4.15 9.18 -13.85
N ARG A 42 -3.93 9.56 -15.12
CA ARG A 42 -4.94 10.22 -15.96
C ARG A 42 -6.23 9.41 -16.10
N LYS A 43 -6.16 8.09 -16.03
CA LYS A 43 -7.34 7.21 -16.10
C LYS A 43 -8.09 7.07 -14.79
N ILE A 44 -7.35 6.99 -13.70
CA ILE A 44 -7.94 6.71 -12.37
C ILE A 44 -8.07 7.95 -11.49
N GLY A 45 -7.42 9.07 -11.84
CA GLY A 45 -7.59 10.38 -11.21
C GLY A 45 -7.09 10.46 -9.76
N VAL A 46 -6.02 9.76 -9.41
CA VAL A 46 -5.51 9.74 -8.02
C VAL A 46 -5.05 11.13 -7.60
N ILE A 47 -4.24 11.78 -8.43
CA ILE A 47 -3.67 13.09 -8.09
C ILE A 47 -4.77 14.14 -7.95
N ASP A 48 -5.70 14.22 -8.90
CA ASP A 48 -6.80 15.17 -8.90
C ASP A 48 -7.72 14.98 -7.69
N CYS A 49 -8.04 13.73 -7.37
CA CYS A 49 -8.85 13.36 -6.20
C CYS A 49 -8.18 13.81 -4.89
N LEU A 50 -6.88 13.55 -4.73
CA LEU A 50 -6.15 13.94 -3.53
C LEU A 50 -5.90 15.45 -3.45
N ALA A 51 -5.65 16.12 -4.57
CA ALA A 51 -5.50 17.58 -4.64
C ALA A 51 -6.78 18.29 -4.19
N SER A 52 -7.94 17.80 -4.64
CA SER A 52 -9.25 18.36 -4.25
C SER A 52 -9.56 18.21 -2.76
N ALA A 53 -8.95 17.24 -2.09
CA ALA A 53 -9.09 17.03 -0.65
C ALA A 53 -8.27 18.01 0.20
N LEU A 54 -7.32 18.71 -0.39
CA LEU A 54 -6.42 19.63 0.30
C LEU A 54 -6.89 21.08 0.12
N TRP A 55 -6.63 21.88 1.13
CA TRP A 55 -6.87 23.33 1.05
C TRP A 55 -5.54 24.05 0.88
N ASP A 56 -5.33 24.73 -0.25
CA ASP A 56 -4.15 25.55 -0.47
C ASP A 56 -4.28 26.87 0.29
N ARG A 57 -3.45 27.04 1.31
CA ARG A 57 -3.41 28.24 2.17
C ARG A 57 -2.40 29.27 1.68
N ARG A 58 -1.68 28.98 0.59
CA ARG A 58 -0.68 29.90 0.02
C ARG A 58 -1.39 31.03 -0.69
N HIS A 59 -0.81 32.22 -0.59
CA HIS A 59 -1.31 33.35 -1.36
C HIS A 59 -1.05 33.14 -2.87
N PRO A 60 -2.05 33.27 -3.77
CA PRO A 60 -1.92 32.94 -5.20
C PRO A 60 -0.70 33.57 -5.89
N SER A 61 -0.34 34.84 -5.53
CA SER A 61 0.81 35.54 -6.12
C SER A 61 2.18 34.92 -5.79
N TYR A 62 2.26 34.01 -4.84
CA TYR A 62 3.50 33.32 -4.43
C TYR A 62 3.50 31.84 -4.79
N VAL A 63 2.53 31.38 -5.58
CA VAL A 63 2.42 29.99 -5.99
C VAL A 63 3.11 29.78 -7.33
N SER A 64 4.33 29.27 -7.32
CA SER A 64 5.05 28.83 -8.53
C SER A 64 4.65 27.43 -8.99
N HIS A 65 4.21 26.57 -8.07
CA HIS A 65 3.76 25.21 -8.33
C HIS A 65 2.41 25.01 -7.65
N SER A 66 1.41 24.55 -8.37
CA SER A 66 0.09 24.20 -7.82
C SER A 66 0.19 23.05 -6.81
N LEU A 67 -0.83 22.85 -5.97
CA LEU A 67 -0.90 21.65 -5.11
C LEU A 67 -0.87 20.37 -5.92
N GLU A 68 -1.58 20.38 -7.05
CA GLU A 68 -1.63 19.24 -7.96
C GLU A 68 -0.24 18.91 -8.54
N ASP A 69 0.52 19.92 -9.01
CA ASP A 69 1.89 19.76 -9.52
C ASP A 69 2.81 19.16 -8.44
N LEU A 70 2.72 19.68 -7.21
CA LEU A 70 3.53 19.20 -6.09
C LEU A 70 3.19 17.75 -5.71
N LEU A 71 1.91 17.41 -5.68
CA LEU A 71 1.45 16.04 -5.43
C LEU A 71 1.92 15.11 -6.54
N ARG A 72 1.71 15.50 -7.80
CA ARG A 72 2.11 14.72 -8.98
C ARG A 72 3.60 14.44 -8.97
N GLN A 73 4.41 15.46 -8.78
CA GLN A 73 5.86 15.30 -8.66
C GLN A 73 6.24 14.31 -7.56
N ARG A 74 5.72 14.53 -6.34
CA ARG A 74 6.12 13.71 -5.19
C ARG A 74 5.65 12.26 -5.32
N VAL A 75 4.42 12.03 -5.77
CA VAL A 75 3.88 10.69 -5.98
C VAL A 75 4.63 9.96 -7.09
N PHE A 76 4.98 10.62 -8.20
CA PHE A 76 5.73 9.98 -9.28
C PHE A 76 7.19 9.69 -8.90
N GLN A 77 7.81 10.51 -8.05
CA GLN A 77 9.09 10.16 -7.44
C GLN A 77 8.98 8.86 -6.63
N LEU A 78 7.95 8.73 -5.78
CA LEU A 78 7.70 7.51 -5.00
C LEU A 78 7.42 6.30 -5.90
N VAL A 79 6.63 6.47 -6.96
CA VAL A 79 6.38 5.43 -7.96
C VAL A 79 7.69 4.94 -8.60
N CYS A 80 8.62 5.85 -8.87
CA CYS A 80 9.95 5.53 -9.42
C CYS A 80 10.96 5.03 -8.37
N GLY A 81 10.56 4.95 -7.08
CA GLY A 81 11.42 4.41 -6.01
C GLY A 81 12.33 5.45 -5.34
N TYR A 82 11.99 6.74 -5.43
CA TYR A 82 12.67 7.83 -4.74
C TYR A 82 11.86 8.24 -3.50
N GLU A 83 12.12 7.57 -2.39
CA GLU A 83 11.36 7.75 -1.15
C GLU A 83 11.75 8.99 -0.35
N ASP A 84 12.96 9.55 -0.57
CA ASP A 84 13.41 10.73 0.15
C ASP A 84 12.96 12.02 -0.56
N GLY A 85 12.48 12.99 0.21
CA GLY A 85 12.18 14.32 -0.30
C GLY A 85 13.42 15.08 -0.80
N ASN A 86 14.62 14.71 -0.32
CA ASN A 86 15.89 15.29 -0.74
C ASN A 86 16.21 15.00 -2.23
N ASP A 87 15.74 13.88 -2.75
CA ASP A 87 15.92 13.52 -4.16
C ASP A 87 15.29 14.56 -5.11
N SER A 88 14.34 15.36 -4.61
CA SER A 88 13.67 16.38 -5.42
C SER A 88 14.61 17.42 -6.01
N ASP A 89 15.71 17.76 -5.34
CA ASP A 89 16.68 18.74 -5.87
C ASP A 89 17.46 18.16 -7.07
N ALA A 90 17.81 16.89 -7.04
CA ALA A 90 18.47 16.21 -8.17
C ALA A 90 17.50 15.90 -9.31
N LEU A 91 16.24 15.61 -8.99
CA LEU A 91 15.23 15.15 -9.94
C LEU A 91 14.39 16.27 -10.56
N ARG A 92 14.47 17.50 -10.05
CA ARG A 92 13.64 18.62 -10.53
C ARG A 92 13.83 18.95 -12.01
N SER A 93 15.01 18.71 -12.55
CA SER A 93 15.36 18.92 -13.95
C SER A 93 15.33 17.65 -14.78
N ASP A 94 14.99 16.47 -14.21
CA ASP A 94 14.90 15.23 -14.98
C ASP A 94 13.81 15.34 -16.05
N PRO A 95 14.15 15.07 -17.35
CA PRO A 95 13.24 15.31 -18.46
C PRO A 95 12.02 14.40 -18.45
N ALA A 96 12.12 13.15 -17.98
CA ALA A 96 10.96 12.26 -17.92
C ALA A 96 10.01 12.64 -16.78
N LEU A 97 10.53 13.02 -15.63
CA LEU A 97 9.71 13.52 -14.52
C LEU A 97 9.02 14.84 -14.88
N LYS A 98 9.71 15.74 -15.62
CA LYS A 98 9.08 16.97 -16.14
C LYS A 98 7.92 16.63 -17.06
N ILE A 99 8.10 15.71 -18.02
CA ILE A 99 7.00 15.23 -18.89
C ILE A 99 5.89 14.59 -18.04
N GLY A 100 6.26 13.77 -17.05
CA GLY A 100 5.32 13.17 -16.10
C GLY A 100 4.43 14.20 -15.41
N CYS A 101 5.00 15.37 -15.11
CA CYS A 101 4.32 16.53 -14.50
C CYS A 101 3.79 17.55 -15.52
N ASP A 102 3.55 17.15 -16.76
CA ASP A 102 3.00 17.97 -17.85
C ASP A 102 3.85 19.20 -18.18
N ARG A 103 5.19 19.12 -18.04
CA ARG A 103 6.13 20.18 -18.40
C ARG A 103 7.03 19.75 -19.56
N LEU A 104 7.41 20.73 -20.36
CA LEU A 104 8.38 20.48 -21.44
C LEU A 104 9.72 20.06 -20.85
N PRO A 105 10.37 19.00 -21.40
CA PRO A 105 11.54 18.40 -20.78
C PRO A 105 12.78 19.29 -20.78
N LEU A 106 13.00 20.09 -21.83
CA LEU A 106 14.19 20.92 -21.98
C LEU A 106 13.90 22.41 -21.74
N THR A 107 12.86 22.93 -22.35
CA THR A 107 12.52 24.37 -22.32
C THR A 107 11.56 24.75 -21.19
N GLY A 108 10.84 23.78 -20.62
CA GLY A 108 9.93 24.01 -19.51
C GLY A 108 10.67 24.30 -18.18
N GLU A 109 9.99 24.97 -17.27
CA GLU A 109 10.51 25.22 -15.93
C GLU A 109 10.82 23.91 -15.17
N ASP A 110 11.76 24.00 -14.26
CA ASP A 110 12.06 22.90 -13.35
C ASP A 110 10.89 22.58 -12.42
N LEU A 111 10.84 21.35 -11.95
CA LEU A 111 9.93 20.94 -10.90
C LEU A 111 10.31 21.57 -9.55
N ALA A 112 9.50 21.37 -8.53
CA ALA A 112 9.71 21.93 -7.21
C ALA A 112 10.99 21.40 -6.54
N SER A 113 11.68 22.26 -5.83
CA SER A 113 12.87 21.93 -5.03
C SER A 113 12.50 21.20 -3.73
N GLN A 114 13.48 20.57 -3.11
CA GLN A 114 13.34 19.87 -1.83
C GLN A 114 12.68 20.74 -0.74
N PRO A 115 13.06 22.01 -0.52
CA PRO A 115 12.40 22.84 0.50
C PRO A 115 10.90 23.08 0.20
N THR A 116 10.52 23.10 -1.07
CA THR A 116 9.11 23.25 -1.47
C THR A 116 8.33 21.98 -1.21
N ILE A 117 8.89 20.82 -1.54
CA ILE A 117 8.29 19.50 -1.21
C ILE A 117 8.20 19.32 0.32
N SER A 118 9.23 19.69 1.07
CA SER A 118 9.18 19.65 2.53
C SER A 118 8.05 20.51 3.11
N ARG A 119 7.85 21.74 2.56
CA ARG A 119 6.73 22.59 2.96
C ARG A 119 5.38 21.97 2.63
N LEU A 120 5.24 21.32 1.44
CA LEU A 120 4.04 20.55 1.11
C LEU A 120 3.79 19.47 2.17
N GLU A 121 4.77 18.61 2.45
CA GLU A 121 4.62 17.50 3.41
C GLU A 121 4.23 17.98 4.81
N ASN A 122 4.62 19.19 5.20
CA ASN A 122 4.32 19.77 6.49
C ASN A 122 3.08 20.70 6.53
N SER A 123 2.42 20.95 5.39
CA SER A 123 1.31 21.90 5.31
C SER A 123 -0.06 21.36 5.75
N PRO A 124 -0.40 20.05 5.58
CA PRO A 124 -1.75 19.58 5.83
C PRO A 124 -2.16 19.68 7.31
N SER A 125 -3.41 20.08 7.51
CA SER A 125 -4.08 20.06 8.80
C SER A 125 -4.84 18.74 9.00
N ARG A 126 -5.30 18.47 10.23
CA ARG A 126 -6.14 17.30 10.54
C ARG A 126 -7.42 17.21 9.68
N PRO A 127 -8.16 18.30 9.41
CA PRO A 127 -9.27 18.27 8.47
C PRO A 127 -8.86 17.88 7.04
N ASP A 128 -7.70 18.35 6.56
CA ASP A 128 -7.16 17.97 5.25
C ASP A 128 -6.89 16.46 5.20
N LEU A 129 -6.20 15.93 6.21
CA LEU A 129 -5.92 14.49 6.32
C LEU A 129 -7.19 13.64 6.39
N TYR A 130 -8.22 14.12 7.08
CA TYR A 130 -9.52 13.43 7.10
C TYR A 130 -10.17 13.37 5.72
N ARG A 131 -10.17 14.49 4.98
CA ARG A 131 -10.68 14.52 3.59
C ARG A 131 -9.86 13.61 2.68
N MET A 132 -8.54 13.59 2.83
CA MET A 132 -7.69 12.66 2.07
C MET A 132 -8.03 11.19 2.36
N ALA A 133 -8.28 10.84 3.61
CA ALA A 133 -8.72 9.49 3.96
C ALA A 133 -10.06 9.13 3.27
N LEU A 134 -10.98 10.07 3.14
CA LEU A 134 -12.23 9.89 2.37
C LEU A 134 -11.96 9.78 0.88
N ALA A 135 -11.06 10.59 0.33
CA ALA A 135 -10.66 10.54 -1.08
C ALA A 135 -10.10 9.16 -1.48
N PHE A 136 -9.32 8.51 -0.62
CA PHE A 136 -8.93 7.10 -0.86
C PHE A 136 -10.15 6.16 -0.90
N GLY A 137 -11.15 6.37 -0.05
CA GLY A 137 -12.42 5.65 -0.13
C GLY A 137 -13.14 5.88 -1.45
N GLU A 138 -13.16 7.11 -1.97
CA GLU A 138 -13.75 7.47 -3.26
C GLU A 138 -13.01 6.79 -4.42
N LEU A 139 -11.67 6.82 -4.42
CA LEU A 139 -10.84 6.10 -5.39
C LEU A 139 -11.10 4.59 -5.36
N PHE A 140 -11.23 4.02 -4.16
CA PHE A 140 -11.59 2.62 -4.01
C PHE A 140 -12.97 2.32 -4.61
N VAL A 141 -13.98 3.11 -4.31
CA VAL A 141 -15.35 2.95 -4.87
C VAL A 141 -15.33 3.10 -6.38
N ALA A 142 -14.66 4.13 -6.92
CA ALA A 142 -14.55 4.40 -8.36
C ALA A 142 -13.81 3.29 -9.12
N SER A 143 -12.95 2.51 -8.45
CA SER A 143 -12.25 1.38 -9.06
C SER A 143 -13.14 0.20 -9.44
N TYR A 144 -14.43 0.25 -9.10
CA TYR A 144 -15.42 -0.77 -9.44
C TYR A 144 -16.44 -0.22 -10.43
N LYS A 145 -16.57 -0.86 -11.60
CA LYS A 145 -17.57 -0.50 -12.63
C LYS A 145 -19.03 -0.61 -12.13
N LYS A 146 -19.27 -1.44 -11.11
CA LYS A 146 -20.58 -1.64 -10.48
C LYS A 146 -20.39 -2.09 -9.02
N PRO A 147 -21.35 -1.81 -8.13
CA PRO A 147 -21.28 -2.25 -6.75
C PRO A 147 -21.04 -3.77 -6.65
N PRO A 148 -20.01 -4.22 -5.92
CA PRO A 148 -19.73 -5.63 -5.72
C PRO A 148 -20.80 -6.27 -4.82
N LYS A 149 -21.06 -7.58 -4.98
CA LYS A 149 -21.98 -8.32 -4.12
C LYS A 149 -21.47 -8.43 -2.69
N GLU A 150 -20.14 -8.56 -2.54
CA GLU A 150 -19.44 -8.73 -1.27
C GLU A 150 -18.04 -8.14 -1.37
N ILE A 151 -17.55 -7.57 -0.28
CA ILE A 151 -16.16 -7.13 -0.10
C ILE A 151 -15.62 -7.62 1.24
N ILE A 152 -14.32 -7.82 1.30
CA ILE A 152 -13.61 -8.19 2.52
C ILE A 152 -12.76 -7.01 2.95
N LEU A 153 -13.01 -6.50 4.15
CA LEU A 153 -12.20 -5.47 4.79
C LEU A 153 -11.11 -6.17 5.60
N ASP A 154 -9.94 -6.36 5.01
CA ASP A 154 -8.78 -6.90 5.71
C ASP A 154 -8.09 -5.79 6.50
N LEU A 155 -7.95 -6.02 7.79
CA LEU A 155 -7.27 -5.12 8.71
C LEU A 155 -5.97 -5.77 9.18
N ASP A 156 -4.91 -4.98 9.13
CA ASP A 156 -3.64 -5.32 9.78
C ASP A 156 -2.89 -4.05 10.14
N ASP A 157 -2.07 -4.12 11.17
CA ASP A 157 -1.12 -3.06 11.50
C ASP A 157 0.32 -3.56 11.30
N THR A 158 1.22 -2.63 11.11
CA THR A 158 2.65 -2.92 11.00
C THR A 158 3.42 -1.91 11.83
N ASP A 159 4.64 -2.25 12.22
CA ASP A 159 5.54 -1.34 12.90
C ASP A 159 6.29 -0.46 11.89
N ASP A 160 6.36 0.84 12.13
CA ASP A 160 7.23 1.77 11.45
C ASP A 160 8.24 2.32 12.48
N VAL A 161 9.43 1.74 12.49
CA VAL A 161 10.49 2.11 13.45
C VAL A 161 10.95 3.54 13.22
N VAL A 162 11.11 4.29 14.30
CA VAL A 162 11.39 5.73 14.28
C VAL A 162 12.68 6.03 15.03
N HIS A 163 13.64 6.62 14.35
CA HIS A 163 14.98 6.90 14.91
C HIS A 163 15.18 8.31 15.46
N GLY A 164 14.24 9.23 15.24
CA GLY A 164 14.32 10.63 15.72
C GLY A 164 13.31 10.94 16.83
N SER A 165 13.11 12.22 17.14
CA SER A 165 12.19 12.69 18.19
C SER A 165 10.81 13.08 17.60
N GLN A 166 10.25 12.24 16.75
CA GLN A 166 8.95 12.48 16.11
C GLN A 166 7.82 12.50 17.15
N GLN A 167 6.87 13.39 16.92
CA GLN A 167 5.69 13.54 17.78
C GLN A 167 4.86 12.25 17.79
N LEU A 168 4.41 11.83 18.97
CA LEU A 168 3.59 10.63 19.21
C LEU A 168 4.26 9.28 18.85
N ARG A 169 5.59 9.26 18.62
CA ARG A 169 6.32 8.00 18.67
C ARG A 169 6.22 7.42 20.06
N LEU A 170 5.96 6.15 20.18
CA LEU A 170 5.89 5.45 21.47
C LEU A 170 6.77 4.21 21.43
N PHE A 171 7.34 3.88 22.58
CA PHE A 171 8.04 2.61 22.76
C PHE A 171 7.02 1.47 22.71
N ASN A 172 7.28 0.48 21.87
CA ASN A 172 6.48 -0.71 21.75
C ASN A 172 7.28 -1.92 22.25
N ALA A 173 6.89 -2.46 23.39
CA ALA A 173 7.61 -3.56 24.02
C ALA A 173 7.60 -4.88 23.23
N PHE A 174 6.70 -5.05 22.26
CA PHE A 174 6.69 -6.22 21.38
C PHE A 174 7.71 -6.08 20.24
N VAL A 175 7.86 -4.87 19.71
CA VAL A 175 8.83 -4.52 18.65
C VAL A 175 10.21 -4.24 19.27
N ASP A 176 10.25 -3.88 20.56
CA ASP A 176 11.41 -3.41 21.31
C ASP A 176 12.05 -2.13 20.78
N GLU A 177 11.22 -1.26 20.15
CA GLU A 177 11.64 -0.02 19.51
C GLU A 177 10.60 1.09 19.66
N TYR A 178 11.04 2.35 19.48
CA TYR A 178 10.14 3.47 19.27
C TYR A 178 9.58 3.43 17.86
N CYS A 179 8.27 3.37 17.71
CA CYS A 179 7.64 3.22 16.41
C CYS A 179 6.31 3.97 16.30
N PHE A 180 5.79 4.01 15.09
CA PHE A 180 4.36 4.15 14.79
C PHE A 180 3.78 2.78 14.44
N MET A 181 2.45 2.67 14.51
CA MET A 181 1.70 1.45 14.14
C MET A 181 0.59 1.82 13.15
N PRO A 182 0.91 2.08 11.86
CA PRO A 182 -0.11 2.35 10.86
C PRO A 182 -1.07 1.17 10.70
N LEU A 183 -2.37 1.48 10.71
CA LEU A 183 -3.43 0.54 10.39
C LEU A 183 -3.69 0.60 8.89
N HIS A 184 -3.55 -0.52 8.22
CA HIS A 184 -3.88 -0.69 6.81
C HIS A 184 -5.24 -1.38 6.65
N ILE A 185 -6.05 -0.90 5.71
CA ILE A 185 -7.32 -1.52 5.33
C ILE A 185 -7.31 -1.75 3.82
N TYR A 186 -7.28 -3.03 3.43
CA TYR A 186 -7.33 -3.45 2.02
C TYR A 186 -8.59 -4.26 1.73
N GLU A 187 -9.00 -4.30 0.47
CA GLU A 187 -9.95 -5.29 0.01
C GLU A 187 -9.24 -6.63 -0.19
N GLY A 188 -9.66 -7.65 0.55
CA GLY A 188 -8.92 -8.90 0.76
C GLY A 188 -8.79 -9.83 -0.46
N HIS A 189 -9.56 -9.63 -1.53
CA HIS A 189 -9.43 -10.40 -2.78
C HIS A 189 -8.54 -9.69 -3.80
N SER A 190 -8.79 -8.40 -4.01
CA SER A 190 -8.11 -7.62 -5.04
C SER A 190 -6.80 -7.01 -4.58
N GLY A 191 -6.64 -6.75 -3.28
CA GLY A 191 -5.52 -5.99 -2.75
C GLY A 191 -5.66 -4.48 -2.96
N LYS A 192 -6.83 -4.00 -3.37
CA LYS A 192 -7.10 -2.56 -3.50
C LYS A 192 -7.06 -1.91 -2.13
N LEU A 193 -6.31 -0.83 -2.02
CA LEU A 193 -6.23 -0.06 -0.79
C LEU A 193 -7.54 0.70 -0.56
N ILE A 194 -8.06 0.62 0.67
CA ILE A 194 -9.21 1.43 1.10
C ILE A 194 -8.70 2.67 1.84
N THR A 195 -7.80 2.48 2.81
CA THR A 195 -7.12 3.59 3.49
C THR A 195 -5.98 3.08 4.36
N THR A 196 -5.08 3.99 4.75
CA THR A 196 -4.02 3.73 5.74
C THR A 196 -4.03 4.84 6.78
N ILE A 197 -4.12 4.49 8.06
CA ILE A 197 -4.18 5.44 9.16
C ILE A 197 -2.94 5.28 10.04
N LEU A 198 -2.09 6.31 10.08
CA LEU A 198 -0.95 6.35 10.99
C LEU A 198 -1.45 6.41 12.44
N ARG A 199 -0.81 5.64 13.31
CA ARG A 199 -1.16 5.56 14.72
C ARG A 199 0.10 5.59 15.59
N PRO A 200 -0.01 6.08 16.84
CA PRO A 200 1.08 5.94 17.82
C PRO A 200 1.52 4.48 17.97
N GLY A 201 2.76 4.26 18.37
CA GLY A 201 3.40 2.93 18.48
C GLY A 201 2.86 2.00 19.58
N LYS A 202 1.60 2.10 19.93
CA LYS A 202 0.94 1.23 20.93
C LYS A 202 -0.17 0.40 20.28
N ARG A 203 -0.46 -0.73 20.91
CA ARG A 203 -1.62 -1.54 20.52
C ARG A 203 -2.89 -0.68 20.53
N PRO A 204 -3.73 -0.74 19.46
CA PRO A 204 -5.02 -0.03 19.43
C PRO A 204 -5.97 -0.52 20.50
N THR A 205 -6.80 0.38 21.00
CA THR A 205 -7.97 -0.02 21.79
C THR A 205 -9.08 -0.51 20.85
N GLY A 206 -9.98 -1.34 21.37
CA GLY A 206 -11.17 -1.78 20.62
C GLY A 206 -12.02 -0.61 20.15
N GLU A 207 -12.16 0.42 20.98
CA GLU A 207 -12.89 1.65 20.67
C GLU A 207 -12.25 2.43 19.50
N GLU A 208 -10.92 2.56 19.48
CA GLU A 208 -10.19 3.22 18.36
C GLU A 208 -10.46 2.51 17.03
N ILE A 209 -10.35 1.18 17.01
CA ILE A 209 -10.58 0.38 15.80
C ILE A 209 -12.05 0.44 15.39
N ALA A 210 -12.98 0.28 16.34
CA ALA A 210 -14.41 0.38 16.06
C ALA A 210 -14.78 1.76 15.49
N ALA A 211 -14.19 2.85 16.01
CA ALA A 211 -14.42 4.20 15.50
C ALA A 211 -13.93 4.39 14.07
N ILE A 212 -12.77 3.83 13.70
CA ILE A 212 -12.25 3.84 12.32
C ILE A 212 -13.16 3.01 11.41
N LEU A 213 -13.45 1.77 11.79
CA LEU A 213 -14.31 0.87 11.02
C LEU A 213 -15.71 1.43 10.81
N LYS A 214 -16.30 2.08 11.82
CA LYS A 214 -17.61 2.72 11.71
C LYS A 214 -17.65 3.76 10.60
N ARG A 215 -16.59 4.56 10.45
CA ARG A 215 -16.48 5.56 9.38
C ARG A 215 -16.33 4.89 8.01
N VAL A 216 -15.47 3.88 7.89
CA VAL A 216 -15.26 3.13 6.65
C VAL A 216 -16.54 2.40 6.23
N ILE A 217 -17.19 1.68 7.15
CA ILE A 217 -18.44 0.95 6.88
C ILE A 217 -19.53 1.92 6.45
N ARG A 218 -19.68 3.05 7.14
CA ARG A 218 -20.69 4.08 6.79
C ARG A 218 -20.45 4.62 5.39
N PHE A 219 -19.22 5.06 5.07
CA PHE A 219 -18.84 5.56 3.76
C PHE A 219 -19.15 4.55 2.64
N LEU A 220 -18.72 3.30 2.82
CA LEU A 220 -18.96 2.24 1.84
C LEU A 220 -20.44 1.86 1.75
N ARG A 221 -21.20 1.97 2.83
CA ARG A 221 -22.64 1.71 2.85
C ARG A 221 -23.43 2.77 2.09
N GLU A 222 -23.02 4.04 2.20
CA GLU A 222 -23.60 5.15 1.42
C GLU A 222 -23.37 4.92 -0.09
N ALA A 223 -22.16 4.54 -0.50
CA ALA A 223 -21.83 4.23 -1.88
C ALA A 223 -22.50 2.94 -2.38
N TRP A 224 -22.56 1.90 -1.56
CA TRP A 224 -23.03 0.55 -1.91
C TRP A 224 -24.04 -0.02 -0.90
N PRO A 225 -25.32 0.42 -0.94
CA PRO A 225 -26.31 0.08 0.08
C PRO A 225 -26.59 -1.43 0.26
N LYS A 226 -26.37 -2.23 -0.79
CA LYS A 226 -26.71 -3.67 -0.79
C LYS A 226 -25.49 -4.60 -0.64
N THR A 227 -24.25 -4.07 -0.71
CA THR A 227 -23.03 -4.87 -0.63
C THR A 227 -22.87 -5.49 0.76
N ARG A 228 -22.54 -6.78 0.80
CA ARG A 228 -22.10 -7.43 2.05
C ARG A 228 -20.66 -7.06 2.35
N MET A 229 -20.37 -6.78 3.62
CA MET A 229 -19.02 -6.50 4.09
C MET A 229 -18.59 -7.57 5.09
N ILE A 230 -17.37 -8.03 5.00
CA ILE A 230 -16.78 -8.97 5.96
C ILE A 230 -15.52 -8.34 6.51
N VAL A 231 -15.52 -8.00 7.79
CA VAL A 231 -14.32 -7.54 8.50
C VAL A 231 -13.47 -8.75 8.84
N ARG A 232 -12.19 -8.74 8.40
CA ARG A 232 -11.25 -9.82 8.66
C ARG A 232 -9.94 -9.24 9.20
N GLY A 233 -9.41 -9.84 10.26
CA GLY A 233 -8.20 -9.39 10.93
C GLY A 233 -7.67 -10.43 11.89
N ASP A 234 -6.54 -10.18 12.49
CA ASP A 234 -5.94 -11.06 13.48
C ASP A 234 -6.63 -10.93 14.86
N SER A 235 -6.03 -11.51 15.88
CA SER A 235 -6.59 -11.49 17.24
C SER A 235 -6.49 -10.12 17.92
N HIS A 236 -5.70 -9.18 17.40
CA HIS A 236 -5.62 -7.82 17.91
C HIS A 236 -6.94 -7.07 17.70
N PHE A 237 -7.63 -7.36 16.59
CA PHE A 237 -8.89 -6.73 16.21
C PHE A 237 -10.13 -7.45 16.79
N SER A 238 -9.92 -8.59 17.48
CA SER A 238 -11.00 -9.38 18.09
C SER A 238 -11.39 -8.80 19.46
N THR A 239 -12.04 -7.65 19.46
CA THR A 239 -12.48 -6.95 20.66
C THR A 239 -14.01 -6.86 20.73
N PRO A 240 -14.62 -6.70 21.92
CA PRO A 240 -16.07 -6.57 22.05
C PRO A 240 -16.66 -5.45 21.18
N GLU A 241 -15.99 -4.29 21.13
CA GLU A 241 -16.44 -3.09 20.42
C GLU A 241 -16.49 -3.32 18.91
N VAL A 242 -15.51 -4.05 18.34
CA VAL A 242 -15.48 -4.41 16.92
C VAL A 242 -16.55 -5.45 16.60
N HIS A 243 -16.73 -6.45 17.48
CA HIS A 243 -17.79 -7.45 17.29
C HIS A 243 -19.16 -6.79 17.29
N ASP A 244 -19.45 -5.97 18.32
CA ASP A 244 -20.74 -5.30 18.49
C ASP A 244 -21.03 -4.34 17.33
N LEU A 245 -20.05 -3.55 16.90
CA LEU A 245 -20.16 -2.70 15.72
C LEU A 245 -20.59 -3.51 14.47
N CYS A 246 -19.94 -4.64 14.22
CA CYS A 246 -20.26 -5.47 13.06
C CYS A 246 -21.65 -6.11 13.16
N GLU A 247 -22.03 -6.57 14.38
CA GLU A 247 -23.33 -7.20 14.65
C GLU A 247 -24.48 -6.19 14.56
N ASP A 248 -24.25 -4.94 14.98
CA ASP A 248 -25.23 -3.85 14.91
C ASP A 248 -25.29 -3.19 13.51
N SER A 249 -24.33 -3.48 12.63
CA SER A 249 -24.28 -2.92 11.27
C SER A 249 -24.97 -3.84 10.26
N PRO A 250 -25.99 -3.36 9.50
CA PRO A 250 -26.69 -4.19 8.53
C PRO A 250 -25.75 -4.74 7.45
N ARG A 251 -25.84 -6.06 7.18
CA ARG A 251 -25.05 -6.77 6.15
C ARG A 251 -23.53 -6.70 6.38
N VAL A 252 -23.10 -6.56 7.61
CA VAL A 252 -21.70 -6.66 8.02
C VAL A 252 -21.50 -7.93 8.81
N ASN A 253 -20.47 -8.68 8.48
CA ASN A 253 -20.03 -9.86 9.20
C ASN A 253 -18.55 -9.69 9.57
N TYR A 254 -18.06 -10.58 10.42
CA TYR A 254 -16.63 -10.63 10.74
C TYR A 254 -16.11 -12.06 10.81
N VAL A 255 -14.81 -12.19 10.59
CA VAL A 255 -13.99 -13.39 10.76
C VAL A 255 -12.65 -12.96 11.33
N LEU A 256 -12.50 -13.05 12.64
CA LEU A 256 -11.35 -12.53 13.37
C LEU A 256 -10.62 -13.66 14.10
N GLY A 257 -9.30 -13.58 14.18
CA GLY A 257 -8.52 -14.46 15.03
C GLY A 257 -8.99 -14.32 16.48
N GLN A 258 -9.00 -15.40 17.24
CA GLN A 258 -9.33 -15.38 18.66
C GLN A 258 -8.19 -15.99 19.46
N ALA A 259 -7.61 -15.22 20.38
CA ALA A 259 -6.59 -15.72 21.28
C ALA A 259 -7.15 -16.85 22.17
N GLY A 260 -6.41 -17.95 22.24
CA GLY A 260 -6.79 -19.08 23.05
C GLY A 260 -6.66 -18.76 24.55
N ASN A 261 -7.70 -19.08 25.32
CA ASN A 261 -7.69 -18.99 26.77
C ASN A 261 -8.05 -20.34 27.41
N LYS A 262 -8.03 -20.42 28.76
CA LYS A 262 -8.31 -21.65 29.51
C LYS A 262 -9.69 -22.24 29.15
N THR A 263 -10.73 -21.44 29.06
CA THR A 263 -12.10 -21.85 28.72
C THR A 263 -12.20 -22.40 27.31
N LEU A 264 -11.66 -21.69 26.30
CA LEU A 264 -11.65 -22.14 24.91
C LEU A 264 -10.87 -23.44 24.73
N LYS A 265 -9.72 -23.57 25.41
CA LYS A 265 -8.94 -24.81 25.41
C LYS A 265 -9.71 -25.96 26.03
N GLN A 266 -10.47 -25.71 27.13
CA GLN A 266 -11.32 -26.71 27.76
C GLN A 266 -12.47 -27.16 26.86
N LEU A 267 -13.15 -26.22 26.19
CA LEU A 267 -14.20 -26.52 25.22
C LEU A 267 -13.69 -27.31 24.01
N GLY A 268 -12.49 -27.03 23.57
CA GLY A 268 -11.82 -27.73 22.45
C GLY A 268 -11.17 -29.07 22.83
N LYS A 269 -11.03 -29.37 24.14
CA LYS A 269 -10.29 -30.55 24.62
C LYS A 269 -10.77 -31.90 24.07
N PRO A 270 -12.11 -32.16 23.95
CA PRO A 270 -12.59 -33.44 23.41
C PRO A 270 -12.07 -33.69 21.99
N LEU A 271 -12.17 -32.71 21.10
CA LEU A 271 -11.69 -32.85 19.72
C LEU A 271 -10.15 -32.90 19.70
N MET A 272 -9.47 -32.13 20.54
CA MET A 272 -8.02 -32.12 20.59
C MET A 272 -7.44 -33.49 21.02
N ASN A 273 -8.06 -34.14 22.04
CA ASN A 273 -7.68 -35.46 22.47
C ASN A 273 -7.87 -36.52 21.36
N GLN A 274 -8.95 -36.40 20.59
CA GLN A 274 -9.17 -37.30 19.45
C GLN A 274 -8.10 -37.10 18.37
N VAL A 275 -7.74 -35.86 18.05
CA VAL A 275 -6.71 -35.55 17.05
C VAL A 275 -5.32 -35.99 17.51
N LEU A 276 -5.02 -35.89 18.81
CA LEU A 276 -3.78 -36.42 19.39
C LEU A 276 -3.69 -37.94 19.20
N LYS A 277 -4.75 -38.68 19.56
CA LYS A 277 -4.80 -40.14 19.37
C LYS A 277 -4.65 -40.51 17.89
N ASP A 278 -5.41 -39.87 16.99
CA ASP A 278 -5.32 -40.13 15.54
C ASP A 278 -3.89 -39.88 15.01
N ALA A 279 -3.18 -38.88 15.55
CA ALA A 279 -1.82 -38.55 15.13
C ALA A 279 -0.79 -39.56 15.65
N GLU A 280 -0.97 -40.07 16.87
CA GLU A 280 -0.15 -41.17 17.44
C GLU A 280 -0.32 -42.45 16.62
N ASP A 281 -1.57 -42.81 16.27
CA ASP A 281 -1.88 -44.02 15.50
C ASP A 281 -1.33 -43.98 14.06
N THR A 282 -1.12 -42.84 13.48
CA THR A 282 -0.75 -42.68 12.05
C THR A 282 0.64 -42.12 11.80
N ASP A 283 1.32 -41.65 12.84
CA ASP A 283 2.60 -40.89 12.77
C ASP A 283 2.57 -39.73 11.72
N GLN A 284 1.39 -39.12 11.53
CA GLN A 284 1.17 -38.04 10.57
C GLN A 284 0.55 -36.83 11.23
N SER A 285 0.68 -35.67 10.55
CA SER A 285 -0.03 -34.46 10.95
C SER A 285 -1.53 -34.64 10.71
N VAL A 286 -2.32 -34.52 11.77
CA VAL A 286 -3.79 -34.66 11.73
C VAL A 286 -4.43 -33.34 12.09
N ARG A 287 -5.51 -32.97 11.36
CA ARG A 287 -6.30 -31.79 11.67
C ARG A 287 -7.79 -32.06 11.53
N ARG A 288 -8.56 -31.55 12.49
CA ARG A 288 -10.03 -31.58 12.49
C ARG A 288 -10.61 -30.22 12.86
N PHE A 289 -11.85 -30.01 12.51
CA PHE A 289 -12.53 -28.72 12.71
C PHE A 289 -13.90 -28.95 13.36
N THR A 290 -14.23 -28.10 14.32
CA THR A 290 -15.58 -28.06 14.89
C THR A 290 -16.00 -26.63 15.21
N LYS A 291 -17.28 -26.45 15.48
CA LYS A 291 -17.88 -25.21 15.97
C LYS A 291 -18.01 -25.29 17.47
N LEU A 292 -17.66 -24.21 18.16
CA LEU A 292 -17.87 -24.04 19.57
C LEU A 292 -18.70 -22.75 19.77
N ASP A 293 -19.54 -22.73 20.76
CA ASP A 293 -20.19 -21.51 21.25
C ASP A 293 -19.46 -21.05 22.51
N TYR A 294 -19.06 -19.79 22.52
CA TYR A 294 -18.24 -19.22 23.58
C TYR A 294 -18.67 -17.79 23.87
N GLN A 295 -18.69 -17.44 25.16
CA GLN A 295 -18.90 -16.09 25.63
C GLN A 295 -17.77 -15.70 26.59
N ALA A 296 -17.03 -14.63 26.26
CA ALA A 296 -16.12 -14.01 27.22
C ALA A 296 -16.90 -13.15 28.20
N GLY A 297 -16.34 -12.89 29.38
CA GLY A 297 -17.00 -12.08 30.41
C GLY A 297 -17.32 -10.63 29.95
N THR A 298 -16.57 -10.11 28.99
CA THR A 298 -16.78 -8.77 28.42
C THR A 298 -17.70 -8.76 27.18
N TRP A 299 -18.15 -9.93 26.71
CA TRP A 299 -19.00 -10.00 25.52
C TRP A 299 -20.48 -9.88 25.85
N ARG A 300 -21.18 -9.08 25.06
CA ARG A 300 -22.63 -8.90 25.18
C ARG A 300 -23.43 -10.21 25.03
N GLN A 301 -22.91 -11.13 24.19
CA GLN A 301 -23.58 -12.40 23.90
C GLN A 301 -22.57 -13.50 23.53
N SER A 302 -23.04 -14.74 23.53
CA SER A 302 -22.28 -15.88 23.04
C SER A 302 -22.03 -15.77 21.54
N ARG A 303 -20.81 -16.07 21.10
CA ARG A 303 -20.39 -16.02 19.70
C ARG A 303 -19.83 -17.35 19.23
N ARG A 304 -20.00 -17.59 17.96
CA ARG A 304 -19.50 -18.80 17.32
C ARG A 304 -17.98 -18.72 17.15
N ILE A 305 -17.30 -19.80 17.53
CA ILE A 305 -15.88 -20.05 17.31
C ILE A 305 -15.73 -21.18 16.31
N ALA A 306 -15.00 -20.95 15.22
CA ALA A 306 -14.46 -22.02 14.39
C ALA A 306 -13.14 -22.49 15.03
N PHE A 307 -13.16 -23.70 15.56
CA PHE A 307 -12.01 -24.32 16.21
C PHE A 307 -11.30 -25.26 15.26
N LYS A 308 -9.98 -25.11 15.13
CA LYS A 308 -9.08 -26.09 14.50
C LYS A 308 -8.26 -26.80 15.58
N ALA A 309 -8.48 -28.09 15.71
CA ALA A 309 -7.59 -28.99 16.41
C ALA A 309 -6.58 -29.54 15.40
N GLU A 310 -5.30 -29.38 15.67
CA GLU A 310 -4.22 -29.87 14.80
C GLU A 310 -3.06 -30.37 15.64
N VAL A 311 -2.47 -31.46 15.19
CA VAL A 311 -1.19 -31.96 15.67
C VAL A 311 -0.21 -31.93 14.51
N THR A 312 0.93 -31.29 14.72
CA THR A 312 2.00 -31.19 13.72
C THR A 312 3.31 -31.52 14.42
N GLN A 313 4.06 -32.49 13.92
CA GLN A 313 5.31 -32.96 14.52
C GLN A 313 5.15 -33.32 16.03
N GLY A 314 4.08 -34.04 16.37
CA GLY A 314 3.75 -34.44 17.74
C GLY A 314 3.29 -33.33 18.68
N LYS A 315 3.22 -32.06 18.21
CA LYS A 315 2.80 -30.90 19.03
C LYS A 315 1.37 -30.44 18.72
N ALA A 316 0.58 -30.28 19.78
CA ALA A 316 -0.76 -29.75 19.69
C ALA A 316 -0.76 -28.25 19.28
N ASN A 317 -1.51 -27.89 18.25
CA ASN A 317 -1.62 -26.52 17.72
C ASN A 317 -3.10 -26.11 17.58
N PRO A 318 -3.82 -25.86 18.70
CA PRO A 318 -5.21 -25.38 18.64
C PRO A 318 -5.27 -23.94 18.12
N ARG A 319 -6.22 -23.67 17.22
CA ARG A 319 -6.48 -22.32 16.69
C ARG A 319 -7.98 -22.01 16.76
N PHE A 320 -8.30 -20.77 17.11
CA PHE A 320 -9.66 -20.30 17.29
C PHE A 320 -9.91 -19.09 16.39
N VAL A 321 -11.07 -19.05 15.77
CA VAL A 321 -11.53 -17.92 14.92
C VAL A 321 -12.96 -17.60 15.30
N VAL A 322 -13.21 -16.38 15.75
CA VAL A 322 -14.57 -15.90 16.08
C VAL A 322 -15.24 -15.36 14.82
N THR A 323 -16.55 -15.61 14.68
CA THR A 323 -17.29 -15.17 13.50
C THR A 323 -18.79 -15.01 13.75
N SER A 324 -19.39 -14.01 13.07
CA SER A 324 -20.85 -13.86 12.97
C SER A 324 -21.47 -14.66 11.83
N ILE A 325 -20.67 -15.27 10.94
CA ILE A 325 -21.17 -16.05 9.80
C ILE A 325 -21.72 -17.41 10.28
N ARG A 326 -23.04 -17.63 10.14
CA ARG A 326 -23.70 -18.83 10.65
C ARG A 326 -23.77 -20.00 9.66
N ASN A 327 -23.87 -19.73 8.36
CA ASN A 327 -24.21 -20.73 7.31
C ASN A 327 -23.00 -21.44 6.69
N ARG A 328 -21.85 -21.43 7.38
CA ARG A 328 -20.61 -22.04 6.84
C ARG A 328 -20.01 -23.02 7.85
N SER A 329 -19.29 -24.04 7.38
CA SER A 329 -18.57 -25.00 8.24
C SER A 329 -17.40 -24.33 8.95
N ALA A 330 -16.95 -24.88 10.09
CA ALA A 330 -15.75 -24.41 10.78
C ALA A 330 -14.50 -24.49 9.89
N LYS A 331 -14.37 -25.53 9.08
CA LYS A 331 -13.30 -25.69 8.08
C LYS A 331 -13.29 -24.56 7.05
N PHE A 332 -14.47 -24.17 6.55
CA PHE A 332 -14.59 -23.04 5.60
C PHE A 332 -14.16 -21.73 6.26
N ILE A 333 -14.70 -21.42 7.46
CA ILE A 333 -14.37 -20.19 8.20
C ILE A 333 -12.87 -20.12 8.48
N TYR A 334 -12.26 -21.21 8.92
CA TYR A 334 -10.82 -21.24 9.18
C TYR A 334 -9.99 -21.01 7.91
N LYS A 335 -10.35 -21.66 6.79
CA LYS A 335 -9.68 -21.42 5.50
C LYS A 335 -9.84 -19.98 5.00
N PHE A 336 -11.05 -19.43 5.17
CA PHE A 336 -11.34 -18.05 4.83
C PHE A 336 -10.51 -17.07 5.69
N TYR A 337 -10.37 -17.36 6.99
CA TYR A 337 -9.48 -16.62 7.87
C TYR A 337 -8.02 -16.68 7.41
N CYS A 338 -7.51 -17.86 7.09
CA CYS A 338 -6.12 -18.03 6.66
C CYS A 338 -5.80 -17.27 5.35
N ALA A 339 -6.78 -17.01 4.50
CA ALA A 339 -6.58 -16.21 3.29
C ALA A 339 -6.19 -14.74 3.58
N ARG A 340 -6.27 -14.29 4.87
CA ARG A 340 -5.70 -13.03 5.36
C ARG A 340 -4.19 -12.92 5.08
N GLY A 341 -3.46 -14.03 5.03
CA GLY A 341 -2.03 -14.00 4.74
C GLY A 341 -1.64 -13.27 3.44
N ARG A 342 -2.60 -13.02 2.52
CA ARG A 342 -2.35 -12.17 1.35
C ARG A 342 -2.06 -10.71 1.72
N MET A 343 -2.61 -10.24 2.83
CA MET A 343 -2.43 -8.88 3.30
C MET A 343 -0.97 -8.58 3.66
N GLU A 344 -0.24 -9.56 4.19
CA GLU A 344 1.20 -9.45 4.44
C GLU A 344 1.97 -9.07 3.15
N GLY A 345 1.54 -9.62 1.99
CA GLY A 345 2.07 -9.25 0.69
C GLY A 345 1.75 -7.79 0.31
N PHE A 346 0.52 -7.32 0.56
CA PHE A 346 0.12 -5.94 0.26
C PHE A 346 0.86 -4.94 1.14
N ILE A 347 0.98 -5.24 2.44
CA ILE A 347 1.77 -4.43 3.37
C ILE A 347 3.25 -4.43 2.97
N LYS A 348 3.81 -5.57 2.58
CA LYS A 348 5.18 -5.65 2.09
C LYS A 348 5.41 -4.75 0.86
N GLU A 349 4.47 -4.74 -0.08
CA GLU A 349 4.54 -3.83 -1.24
C GLU A 349 4.54 -2.37 -0.82
N HIS A 350 3.67 -2.01 0.12
CA HIS A 350 3.53 -0.64 0.60
C HIS A 350 4.72 -0.22 1.48
N LYS A 351 5.10 -1.05 2.46
CA LYS A 351 6.16 -0.75 3.42
C LYS A 351 7.56 -0.91 2.79
N ASN A 352 7.85 -2.09 2.20
CA ASN A 352 9.23 -2.42 1.83
C ASN A 352 9.61 -1.90 0.44
N TYR A 353 8.69 -1.93 -0.53
CA TYR A 353 9.00 -1.51 -1.89
C TYR A 353 8.72 -0.04 -2.15
N LEU A 354 7.67 0.52 -1.55
CA LEU A 354 7.40 1.95 -1.60
C LEU A 354 7.99 2.72 -0.41
N LYS A 355 8.57 2.04 0.60
CA LYS A 355 9.20 2.68 1.76
C LYS A 355 8.26 3.59 2.56
N SER A 356 7.00 3.16 2.76
CA SER A 356 6.02 3.96 3.52
C SER A 356 6.35 4.11 5.01
N ASP A 357 7.28 3.30 5.52
CA ASP A 357 7.85 3.37 6.86
C ASP A 357 8.84 4.53 7.06
N ARG A 358 9.15 5.30 6.00
CA ARG A 358 10.00 6.51 6.07
C ARG A 358 9.23 7.69 6.68
N THR A 359 8.79 7.55 7.93
CA THR A 359 8.04 8.55 8.70
C THR A 359 9.01 9.49 9.44
N SER A 360 9.82 10.26 8.71
CA SER A 360 10.94 11.06 9.22
C SER A 360 10.59 12.51 9.60
N CYS A 361 9.34 12.96 9.42
CA CYS A 361 8.91 14.30 9.81
C CYS A 361 8.75 14.42 11.33
N SER A 362 9.03 15.60 11.89
CA SER A 362 8.87 15.85 13.32
C SER A 362 7.40 15.82 13.75
N ARG A 363 6.48 16.33 12.92
CA ARG A 363 5.04 16.40 13.19
C ARG A 363 4.34 15.09 12.80
N PHE A 364 3.41 14.67 13.63
CA PHE A 364 2.60 13.46 13.38
C PHE A 364 1.73 13.60 12.12
N GLU A 365 1.10 14.77 11.94
CA GLU A 365 0.27 15.05 10.77
C GLU A 365 1.07 14.98 9.45
N ALA A 366 2.31 15.47 9.46
CA ALA A 366 3.21 15.39 8.30
C ALA A 366 3.56 13.93 7.95
N ASN A 367 3.80 13.10 8.96
CA ASN A 367 4.04 11.67 8.74
C ASN A 367 2.78 10.95 8.21
N GLN A 368 1.58 11.28 8.73
CA GLN A 368 0.34 10.75 8.14
C GLN A 368 0.18 11.18 6.68
N PHE A 369 0.52 12.42 6.34
CA PHE A 369 0.46 12.89 4.96
C PHE A 369 1.45 12.13 4.07
N ARG A 370 2.69 11.89 4.53
CA ARG A 370 3.67 11.06 3.80
C ARG A 370 3.13 9.66 3.55
N VAL A 371 2.54 9.01 4.56
CA VAL A 371 1.90 7.69 4.38
C VAL A 371 0.82 7.75 3.29
N PHE A 372 0.06 8.83 3.19
CA PHE A 372 -0.91 9.01 2.09
C PHE A 372 -0.25 9.19 0.72
N LEU A 373 0.89 9.88 0.63
CA LEU A 373 1.63 9.97 -0.63
C LEU A 373 2.14 8.59 -1.10
N HIS A 374 2.67 7.77 -0.19
CA HIS A 374 3.03 6.38 -0.47
C HIS A 374 1.81 5.53 -0.83
N SER A 375 0.67 5.77 -0.18
CA SER A 375 -0.60 5.12 -0.51
C SER A 375 -1.08 5.48 -1.93
N ALA A 376 -0.89 6.73 -2.37
CA ALA A 376 -1.19 7.16 -3.74
C ALA A 376 -0.31 6.42 -4.77
N ALA A 377 0.99 6.32 -4.50
CA ALA A 377 1.91 5.52 -5.32
C ALA A 377 1.50 4.04 -5.36
N TYR A 378 1.06 3.48 -4.23
CA TYR A 378 0.51 2.12 -4.18
C TYR A 378 -0.71 1.97 -5.10
N VAL A 379 -1.67 2.88 -5.04
CA VAL A 379 -2.89 2.83 -5.87
C VAL A 379 -2.54 2.88 -7.36
N ILE A 380 -1.62 3.77 -7.78
CA ILE A 380 -1.18 3.88 -9.19
C ILE A 380 -0.49 2.59 -9.65
N LEU A 381 0.48 2.06 -8.89
CA LEU A 381 1.20 0.83 -9.26
C LEU A 381 0.28 -0.40 -9.23
N HIS A 382 -0.64 -0.47 -8.27
CA HIS A 382 -1.63 -1.53 -8.21
C HIS A 382 -2.55 -1.50 -9.45
N ALA A 383 -3.04 -0.33 -9.83
CA ALA A 383 -3.87 -0.15 -11.01
C ALA A 383 -3.08 -0.46 -12.30
N LEU A 384 -1.82 -0.03 -12.41
CA LEU A 384 -0.95 -0.38 -13.53
C LEU A 384 -0.81 -1.90 -13.65
N ARG A 385 -0.59 -2.62 -12.54
CA ARG A 385 -0.54 -4.09 -12.52
C ARG A 385 -1.86 -4.73 -12.90
N GLU A 386 -2.98 -4.22 -12.36
CA GLU A 386 -4.32 -4.78 -12.60
C GLU A 386 -4.79 -4.58 -14.04
N HIS A 387 -4.52 -3.42 -14.65
CA HIS A 387 -5.06 -3.07 -15.96
C HIS A 387 -4.05 -3.30 -17.10
N ALA A 388 -2.83 -2.81 -16.97
CA ALA A 388 -1.86 -2.85 -18.07
C ALA A 388 -0.99 -4.11 -18.08
N LEU A 389 -0.73 -4.73 -16.91
CA LEU A 389 0.11 -5.92 -16.78
C LEU A 389 -0.68 -7.22 -16.64
N ALA A 390 -2.02 -7.20 -16.51
CA ALA A 390 -2.85 -8.36 -16.16
C ALA A 390 -2.66 -9.59 -17.07
N ARG A 391 -2.33 -9.38 -18.34
CA ARG A 391 -2.15 -10.44 -19.33
C ARG A 391 -0.71 -10.60 -19.79
N THR A 392 0.23 -10.18 -18.96
CA THR A 392 1.66 -10.24 -19.24
C THR A 392 2.39 -11.13 -18.24
N GLU A 393 3.65 -11.41 -18.48
CA GLU A 393 4.51 -12.13 -17.53
C GLU A 393 4.69 -11.40 -16.20
N LEU A 394 4.42 -10.09 -16.14
CA LEU A 394 4.48 -9.26 -14.93
C LEU A 394 3.14 -9.11 -14.19
N ALA A 395 2.10 -9.85 -14.55
CA ALA A 395 0.78 -9.79 -13.90
C ALA A 395 0.81 -10.02 -12.39
N LYS A 396 1.82 -10.75 -11.89
CA LYS A 396 2.03 -11.03 -10.46
C LYS A 396 3.34 -10.47 -9.93
N ALA A 397 3.98 -9.59 -10.68
CA ALA A 397 5.25 -9.00 -10.27
C ALA A 397 5.08 -8.11 -9.03
N SER A 398 6.09 -8.10 -8.17
CA SER A 398 6.18 -7.12 -7.08
C SER A 398 6.37 -5.71 -7.63
N PHE A 399 6.04 -4.69 -6.82
CA PHE A 399 6.29 -3.30 -7.22
C PHE A 399 7.76 -3.03 -7.48
N GLU A 400 8.67 -3.61 -6.70
CA GLU A 400 10.10 -3.53 -6.96
C GLU A 400 10.46 -4.06 -8.36
N THR A 401 9.90 -5.21 -8.75
CA THR A 401 10.12 -5.75 -10.10
C THR A 401 9.56 -4.83 -11.19
N ILE A 402 8.40 -4.23 -10.97
CA ILE A 402 7.79 -3.26 -11.90
C ILE A 402 8.68 -2.03 -12.01
N GLN A 403 9.14 -1.47 -10.88
CA GLN A 403 10.06 -0.34 -10.85
C GLN A 403 11.32 -0.63 -11.64
N LEU A 404 12.02 -1.73 -11.33
CA LEU A 404 13.29 -2.07 -11.95
C LEU A 404 13.18 -2.41 -13.44
N ARG A 405 12.11 -3.10 -13.85
CA ARG A 405 11.99 -3.60 -15.22
C ARG A 405 11.20 -2.70 -16.16
N ILE A 406 10.30 -1.84 -15.63
CA ILE A 406 9.36 -1.09 -16.47
C ILE A 406 9.49 0.42 -16.27
N LEU A 407 9.77 0.87 -15.04
CA LEU A 407 9.87 2.30 -14.77
C LEU A 407 11.30 2.82 -14.94
N LYS A 408 12.30 2.08 -14.47
CA LYS A 408 13.74 2.39 -14.62
C LYS A 408 14.23 2.03 -16.02
N VAL A 409 13.77 2.77 -17.02
CA VAL A 409 14.16 2.60 -18.41
C VAL A 409 14.89 3.86 -18.89
N ALA A 410 16.13 3.72 -19.29
CA ALA A 410 16.90 4.84 -19.80
C ALA A 410 16.31 5.35 -21.13
N ALA A 411 16.29 6.64 -21.31
CA ALA A 411 15.92 7.26 -22.59
C ALA A 411 16.72 8.53 -22.85
N ARG A 412 17.12 8.74 -24.09
CA ARG A 412 17.59 10.05 -24.56
C ARG A 412 16.37 10.87 -25.00
N VAL A 413 16.23 12.07 -24.46
CA VAL A 413 15.07 12.92 -24.71
C VAL A 413 15.44 14.02 -25.70
N ARG A 414 14.58 14.25 -26.67
CA ARG A 414 14.65 15.35 -27.64
C ARG A 414 13.35 16.11 -27.69
N GLU A 415 13.42 17.40 -27.45
CA GLU A 415 12.29 18.31 -27.61
C GLU A 415 12.37 18.97 -28.98
N ARG A 416 11.29 18.93 -29.74
CA ARG A 416 11.14 19.58 -31.04
C ARG A 416 9.96 20.53 -30.98
N ALA A 417 9.82 21.39 -31.99
CA ALA A 417 8.74 22.39 -32.01
C ALA A 417 7.31 21.81 -31.82
N THR A 418 7.06 20.60 -32.29
CA THR A 418 5.71 19.98 -32.25
C THR A 418 5.64 18.65 -31.52
N ARG A 419 6.75 18.10 -31.03
CA ARG A 419 6.79 16.79 -30.38
C ARG A 419 7.99 16.62 -29.46
N VAL A 420 7.87 15.70 -28.53
CA VAL A 420 8.97 15.18 -27.69
C VAL A 420 9.25 13.75 -28.11
N ASP A 421 10.49 13.46 -28.46
CA ASP A 421 10.94 12.10 -28.81
C ASP A 421 11.74 11.50 -27.64
N LEU A 422 11.35 10.31 -27.18
CA LEU A 422 12.10 9.50 -26.23
C LEU A 422 12.75 8.34 -26.98
N HIS A 423 14.08 8.37 -27.09
CA HIS A 423 14.86 7.30 -27.72
C HIS A 423 15.29 6.28 -26.67
N LEU A 424 14.58 5.15 -26.64
CA LEU A 424 14.86 4.02 -25.74
C LEU A 424 16.02 3.17 -26.27
N PRO A 425 16.78 2.49 -25.38
CA PRO A 425 17.88 1.62 -25.80
C PRO A 425 17.41 0.49 -26.71
N THR A 426 18.09 0.27 -27.81
CA THR A 426 17.79 -0.86 -28.71
C THR A 426 18.07 -2.22 -28.08
N SER A 427 18.92 -2.26 -27.06
CA SER A 427 19.26 -3.46 -26.28
C SER A 427 18.29 -3.73 -25.11
N TYR A 428 17.27 -2.88 -24.89
CA TYR A 428 16.33 -3.08 -23.78
C TYR A 428 15.58 -4.41 -23.92
N PRO A 429 15.69 -5.33 -22.93
CA PRO A 429 15.21 -6.71 -23.08
C PRO A 429 13.68 -6.85 -23.10
N PHE A 430 12.94 -5.88 -22.52
CA PHE A 430 11.49 -5.95 -22.40
C PHE A 430 10.75 -5.06 -23.41
N LYS A 431 11.29 -4.85 -24.60
CA LYS A 431 10.70 -3.97 -25.64
C LYS A 431 9.27 -4.33 -26.01
N ASP A 432 9.02 -5.62 -26.27
CA ASP A 432 7.69 -6.08 -26.70
C ASP A 432 6.69 -6.07 -25.55
N LEU A 433 7.17 -6.35 -24.33
CA LEU A 433 6.37 -6.18 -23.13
C LEU A 433 5.94 -4.72 -22.94
N LEU A 434 6.88 -3.76 -23.07
CA LEU A 434 6.58 -2.33 -22.94
C LEU A 434 5.54 -1.87 -23.98
N ARG A 435 5.67 -2.33 -25.24
CA ARG A 435 4.68 -2.07 -26.31
C ARG A 435 3.28 -2.61 -25.92
N THR A 436 3.24 -3.84 -25.40
CA THR A 436 2.01 -4.47 -24.94
C THR A 436 1.36 -3.69 -23.79
N ILE A 437 2.16 -3.21 -22.85
CA ILE A 437 1.68 -2.38 -21.72
C ILE A 437 1.04 -1.09 -22.23
N VAL A 438 1.69 -0.40 -23.16
CA VAL A 438 1.16 0.85 -23.74
C VAL A 438 -0.17 0.58 -24.47
N MET A 439 -0.26 -0.48 -25.30
CA MET A 439 -1.50 -0.87 -25.97
C MET A 439 -2.62 -1.19 -24.96
N ASN A 440 -2.29 -1.89 -23.88
CA ASN A 440 -3.27 -2.20 -22.82
C ASN A 440 -3.73 -0.93 -22.10
N LEU A 441 -2.86 0.05 -21.92
CA LEU A 441 -3.23 1.35 -21.36
C LEU A 441 -4.23 2.09 -22.25
N ASP A 442 -4.13 2.02 -23.57
CA ASP A 442 -5.05 2.67 -24.49
C ASP A 442 -6.46 2.05 -24.48
N THR A 443 -6.57 0.77 -24.12
CA THR A 443 -7.81 -0.02 -24.15
C THR A 443 -8.46 -0.24 -22.78
N ALA A 444 -7.81 0.13 -21.67
CA ALA A 444 -8.23 -0.15 -20.28
C ALA A 444 -9.29 0.82 -19.69
#